data_23b4ece256fd901eb068d026b094f046
#
_entry.id   23b4ece256fd901eb068d026b094f046
#
_cell.length_a   1.000
_cell.length_b   1.000
_cell.length_c   1.000
_cell.angle_alpha   90.00
_cell.angle_beta   90.00
_cell.angle_gamma   90.00
#
_symmetry.space_group_name_H-M   'P 1'
#
loop_
_entity.id
_entity.type
_entity.pdbx_description
1 polymer ?
#
loop_
_entity_poly.entity_id
_entity_poly.type
_entity_poly.pdbx_seq_one_letter_code
_entity_poly.pdbx_strand_id
1 'polypeptide(L)'
;SDCQTGQVDIGRFSLNNVDRLSLNNGQSDNIFQPARFFASAGILNIQTLTPHFKEDKPTNIAAEFKTGSWGLVNPSLFLEQQLNKKWSMTANGEWMSSDGHYPFTLRYGNDADVQVSKEKRRNTDVENLRAEISAFANLSDKEQWRLKAYYYQSSRGLPNATTLYYDFSRQNLRDKNTFIQSQYKKEFSRKWVFQTSAKWNWSYQNYQDPDALTSVGGTDNSYYQQEYYLSASALYRIWNNLSFSLSTDGSINTMNANLQNFVSPTRYSWLTAFAGKYVNEWVTLSASALTTVINEKAKNGGSAGNHRKLSPNVSISLKPFHNEELRFRFFYKDIFRLPSFNDLYYDKAGNINLKPESATQYNIGITYSKAINDFIPYLSATVDAYHNKVTDKIVATPTKNLFIWSMVNLGKVDIKGVDATASLSLQPLDKLRINLSGNYTYQRALDVTNSNPNSPEGKVYKHQIAYTPRVSASGQAGIETPWLNLSYSFLFSGKRYMLGQNISDNRLDSYSDHSISAYRDFKIQKVTASLNLEVLNLMNRNYEIVKNFPMPGRSVRVTIGVRY
;
A
#
# COMPACT_ATOMS: atom_id res chain seq x y z
N SER A 1 -3.63 -4.81 5.50
CA SER A 1 -3.21 -6.08 4.86
C SER A 1 -4.28 -7.13 5.11
N ASP A 2 -4.50 -8.03 4.17
CA ASP A 2 -5.36 -9.18 4.38
C ASP A 2 -4.64 -10.28 5.19
N CYS A 3 -5.40 -11.19 5.81
CA CYS A 3 -4.83 -12.28 6.59
C CYS A 3 -4.20 -13.38 5.73
N GLN A 4 -4.57 -13.49 4.45
CA GLN A 4 -4.06 -14.51 3.54
C GLN A 4 -2.63 -14.22 3.12
N THR A 5 -2.38 -13.03 2.56
CA THR A 5 -1.09 -12.67 1.95
C THR A 5 -0.25 -11.75 2.83
N GLY A 6 -0.86 -11.07 3.80
CA GLY A 6 -0.20 -10.03 4.60
C GLY A 6 0.12 -8.75 3.81
N GLN A 7 -0.36 -8.63 2.58
CA GLN A 7 -0.09 -7.52 1.66
C GLN A 7 -1.36 -6.70 1.38
N VAL A 8 -1.18 -5.54 0.78
CA VAL A 8 -2.26 -4.71 0.24
C VAL A 8 -1.97 -4.46 -1.23
N ASP A 9 -2.81 -4.99 -2.10
CA ASP A 9 -2.78 -4.67 -3.52
C ASP A 9 -3.49 -3.33 -3.75
N ILE A 10 -2.72 -2.26 -3.94
CA ILE A 10 -3.25 -0.92 -4.20
C ILE A 10 -3.95 -0.86 -5.57
N GLY A 11 -3.54 -1.68 -6.52
CA GLY A 11 -4.15 -1.79 -7.85
C GLY A 11 -5.61 -2.24 -7.84
N ARG A 12 -6.11 -2.74 -6.71
CA ARG A 12 -7.55 -3.09 -6.55
C ARG A 12 -8.46 -1.88 -6.41
N PHE A 13 -7.93 -0.70 -6.05
CA PHE A 13 -8.74 0.50 -5.85
C PHE A 13 -8.73 1.36 -7.11
N SER A 14 -9.90 1.89 -7.48
CA SER A 14 -10.02 2.90 -8.53
C SER A 14 -9.49 4.23 -8.01
N LEU A 15 -8.73 4.96 -8.81
CA LEU A 15 -8.29 6.31 -8.49
C LEU A 15 -9.31 7.39 -8.91
N ASN A 16 -10.33 7.03 -9.67
CA ASN A 16 -11.31 7.99 -10.23
C ASN A 16 -12.22 8.62 -9.18
N ASN A 17 -12.36 7.98 -8.01
CA ASN A 17 -13.16 8.47 -6.88
C ASN A 17 -12.31 8.73 -5.62
N VAL A 18 -11.00 8.85 -5.74
CA VAL A 18 -10.10 9.13 -4.62
C VAL A 18 -9.87 10.63 -4.49
N ASP A 19 -10.15 11.16 -3.29
CA ASP A 19 -9.85 12.54 -2.90
C ASP A 19 -8.40 12.66 -2.41
N ARG A 20 -7.97 11.74 -1.55
CA ARG A 20 -6.65 11.75 -0.94
C ARG A 20 -6.08 10.36 -0.73
N LEU A 21 -4.82 10.21 -1.10
CA LEU A 21 -3.98 9.07 -0.74
C LEU A 21 -2.88 9.56 0.20
N SER A 22 -2.80 9.00 1.41
CA SER A 22 -1.76 9.35 2.36
C SER A 22 -1.12 8.12 2.97
N LEU A 23 0.20 8.12 3.07
CA LEU A 23 0.99 7.11 3.74
C LEU A 23 1.62 7.71 4.99
N ASN A 24 1.26 7.19 6.15
CA ASN A 24 1.86 7.55 7.42
C ASN A 24 2.83 6.45 7.83
N ASN A 25 4.11 6.74 7.83
CA ASN A 25 5.15 5.84 8.34
C ASN A 25 5.37 6.08 9.83
N GLY A 26 5.42 5.00 10.60
CA GLY A 26 5.66 5.04 12.05
C GLY A 26 4.41 5.36 12.85
N GLN A 27 4.41 6.45 13.63
CA GLN A 27 3.32 6.78 14.55
C GLN A 27 2.55 8.02 14.09
N SER A 28 1.22 7.86 14.01
CA SER A 28 0.28 8.98 13.93
C SER A 28 0.01 9.53 15.33
N ASP A 29 -0.09 10.84 15.46
CA ASP A 29 -0.52 11.50 16.69
C ASP A 29 -2.05 11.49 16.88
N ASN A 30 -2.79 10.87 15.96
CA ASN A 30 -4.21 10.63 16.09
C ASN A 30 -4.48 9.48 17.06
N ILE A 31 -5.01 9.78 18.24
CA ILE A 31 -5.40 8.76 19.22
C ILE A 31 -6.83 8.25 19.05
N PHE A 32 -7.68 8.97 18.29
CA PHE A 32 -9.07 8.57 18.03
C PHE A 32 -9.16 7.77 16.73
N GLN A 33 -8.83 6.48 16.80
CA GLN A 33 -8.78 5.56 15.67
C GLN A 33 -8.98 4.11 16.16
N PRO A 34 -9.37 3.17 15.28
CA PRO A 34 -9.46 1.75 15.59
C PRO A 34 -8.15 1.17 16.16
N ALA A 35 -8.26 0.17 17.04
CA ALA A 35 -7.12 -0.43 17.72
C ALA A 35 -6.09 -1.04 16.74
N ARG A 36 -6.52 -1.57 15.59
CA ARG A 36 -5.64 -2.13 14.54
C ARG A 36 -4.64 -1.13 13.96
N PHE A 37 -4.93 0.16 14.00
CA PHE A 37 -3.99 1.18 13.50
C PHE A 37 -2.78 1.38 14.42
N PHE A 38 -2.94 1.12 15.71
CA PHE A 38 -1.81 1.14 16.64
C PHE A 38 -0.85 -0.04 16.41
N ALA A 39 -1.33 -1.17 15.86
CA ALA A 39 -0.53 -2.35 15.55
C ALA A 39 0.38 -2.20 14.30
N SER A 40 0.10 -1.23 13.42
CA SER A 40 0.70 -1.15 12.09
C SER A 40 2.00 -0.36 12.08
N ALA A 41 3.01 -0.81 11.31
CA ALA A 41 4.27 -0.08 11.06
C ALA A 41 4.05 1.17 10.20
N GLY A 42 3.10 1.11 9.28
CA GLY A 42 2.65 2.19 8.43
C GLY A 42 1.18 2.07 8.13
N ILE A 43 0.52 3.16 7.83
CA ILE A 43 -0.91 3.24 7.52
C ILE A 43 -1.07 3.92 6.17
N LEU A 44 -1.59 3.17 5.18
CA LEU A 44 -2.05 3.73 3.92
C LEU A 44 -3.53 4.09 4.08
N ASN A 45 -3.83 5.37 3.98
CA ASN A 45 -5.20 5.88 4.01
C ASN A 45 -5.64 6.28 2.60
N ILE A 46 -6.72 5.65 2.13
CA ILE A 46 -7.37 5.98 0.85
C ILE A 46 -8.70 6.62 1.20
N GLN A 47 -8.78 7.91 1.04
CA GLN A 47 -10.00 8.68 1.26
C GLN A 47 -10.70 8.88 -0.07
N THR A 48 -11.91 8.36 -0.19
CA THR A 48 -12.74 8.59 -1.38
C THR A 48 -13.46 9.94 -1.29
N LEU A 49 -13.82 10.47 -2.46
CA LEU A 49 -14.58 11.72 -2.58
C LEU A 49 -15.82 11.68 -1.68
N THR A 50 -16.00 12.73 -0.92
CA THR A 50 -17.27 12.98 -0.21
C THR A 50 -18.09 13.91 -1.10
N PRO A 51 -19.31 13.54 -1.48
CA PRO A 51 -20.08 14.31 -2.45
C PRO A 51 -20.42 15.71 -1.90
N HIS A 52 -20.27 16.71 -2.74
CA HIS A 52 -20.65 18.09 -2.49
C HIS A 52 -21.59 18.58 -3.59
N PHE A 53 -22.75 19.07 -3.21
CA PHE A 53 -23.80 19.51 -4.13
C PHE A 53 -24.00 21.01 -4.04
N LYS A 54 -24.30 21.63 -5.19
CA LYS A 54 -24.83 23.00 -5.26
C LYS A 54 -26.34 22.96 -5.08
N GLU A 55 -26.96 24.03 -4.60
CA GLU A 55 -28.40 24.06 -4.27
C GLU A 55 -29.31 23.57 -5.42
N ASP A 56 -28.97 23.89 -6.67
CA ASP A 56 -29.74 23.53 -7.85
C ASP A 56 -29.22 22.31 -8.60
N LYS A 57 -28.23 21.57 -8.04
CA LYS A 57 -27.59 20.46 -8.74
C LYS A 57 -27.41 19.24 -7.84
N PRO A 58 -28.45 18.41 -7.68
CA PRO A 58 -28.40 17.23 -6.81
C PRO A 58 -27.65 16.04 -7.41
N THR A 59 -27.23 16.12 -8.67
CA THR A 59 -26.58 15.03 -9.40
C THR A 59 -25.31 15.52 -10.07
N ASN A 60 -24.18 14.78 -9.88
CA ASN A 60 -22.96 14.94 -10.66
C ASN A 60 -22.62 13.59 -11.31
N ILE A 61 -22.21 13.62 -12.57
CA ILE A 61 -21.82 12.44 -13.33
C ILE A 61 -20.48 12.70 -13.98
N ALA A 62 -19.54 11.75 -13.85
CA ALA A 62 -18.27 11.74 -14.56
C ALA A 62 -18.10 10.42 -15.29
N ALA A 63 -17.81 10.48 -16.58
CA ALA A 63 -17.46 9.31 -17.38
C ALA A 63 -16.06 9.52 -17.97
N GLU A 64 -15.23 8.49 -17.91
CA GLU A 64 -13.88 8.53 -18.48
C GLU A 64 -13.63 7.28 -19.34
N PHE A 65 -12.89 7.48 -20.43
CA PHE A 65 -12.41 6.42 -21.28
C PHE A 65 -10.89 6.56 -21.44
N LYS A 66 -10.15 5.56 -20.95
CA LYS A 66 -8.70 5.50 -21.06
C LYS A 66 -8.30 4.41 -22.05
N THR A 67 -7.39 4.73 -22.96
CA THR A 67 -6.82 3.77 -23.90
C THR A 67 -5.32 4.02 -24.05
N GLY A 68 -4.59 3.10 -24.66
CA GLY A 68 -3.15 3.28 -24.85
C GLY A 68 -2.42 2.04 -25.35
N SER A 69 -1.12 2.04 -25.11
CA SER A 69 -0.23 0.93 -25.49
C SER A 69 -0.72 -0.41 -24.94
N TRP A 70 -0.41 -1.49 -25.63
CA TRP A 70 -0.68 -2.88 -25.28
C TRP A 70 -2.17 -3.20 -25.12
N GLY A 71 -2.98 -2.67 -26.05
CA GLY A 71 -4.40 -2.97 -26.10
C GLY A 71 -5.20 -2.47 -24.87
N LEU A 72 -4.69 -1.44 -24.17
CA LEU A 72 -5.38 -0.90 -23.00
C LEU A 72 -6.74 -0.29 -23.37
N VAL A 73 -7.79 -0.76 -22.72
CA VAL A 73 -9.16 -0.23 -22.75
C VAL A 73 -9.68 -0.15 -21.32
N ASN A 74 -10.07 1.04 -20.86
CA ASN A 74 -10.49 1.25 -19.49
C ASN A 74 -11.58 2.33 -19.38
N PRO A 75 -12.87 2.00 -19.64
CA PRO A 75 -14.00 2.86 -19.34
C PRO A 75 -14.29 2.90 -17.85
N SER A 76 -14.74 4.05 -17.36
CA SER A 76 -15.25 4.24 -16.00
C SER A 76 -16.39 5.22 -15.93
N LEU A 77 -17.25 5.05 -14.92
CA LEU A 77 -18.39 5.90 -14.64
C LEU A 77 -18.46 6.18 -13.13
N PHE A 78 -18.56 7.44 -12.77
CA PHE A 78 -18.76 7.89 -11.40
C PHE A 78 -20.01 8.76 -11.32
N LEU A 79 -20.88 8.43 -10.37
CA LEU A 79 -22.14 9.12 -10.09
C LEU A 79 -22.14 9.59 -8.64
N GLU A 80 -22.55 10.84 -8.43
CA GLU A 80 -22.90 11.39 -7.12
C GLU A 80 -24.36 11.84 -7.16
N GLN A 81 -25.13 11.46 -6.15
CA GLN A 81 -26.54 11.79 -6.03
C GLN A 81 -26.88 12.26 -4.63
N GLN A 82 -27.45 13.45 -4.53
CA GLN A 82 -28.11 13.92 -3.32
C GLN A 82 -29.53 13.35 -3.27
N LEU A 83 -29.83 12.57 -2.24
CA LEU A 83 -31.16 12.01 -2.04
C LEU A 83 -32.09 12.98 -1.28
N ASN A 84 -31.52 13.68 -0.30
CA ASN A 84 -32.14 14.77 0.45
C ASN A 84 -31.05 15.57 1.21
N LYS A 85 -31.43 16.51 2.07
CA LYS A 85 -30.49 17.36 2.84
C LYS A 85 -29.54 16.58 3.77
N LYS A 86 -29.90 15.35 4.16
CA LYS A 86 -29.09 14.53 5.08
C LYS A 86 -28.41 13.35 4.39
N TRP A 87 -28.94 12.88 3.28
CA TRP A 87 -28.49 11.66 2.62
C TRP A 87 -27.96 11.92 1.22
N SER A 88 -26.84 11.33 0.93
CA SER A 88 -26.26 11.29 -0.41
C SER A 88 -25.64 9.93 -0.69
N MET A 89 -25.42 9.62 -1.96
CA MET A 89 -24.80 8.40 -2.41
C MET A 89 -23.79 8.66 -3.52
N THR A 90 -22.82 7.76 -3.64
CA THR A 90 -21.93 7.68 -4.80
C THR A 90 -21.94 6.27 -5.36
N ALA A 91 -21.82 6.15 -6.67
CA ALA A 91 -21.61 4.88 -7.36
C ALA A 91 -20.41 5.03 -8.32
N ASN A 92 -19.50 4.08 -8.32
CA ASN A 92 -18.36 4.02 -9.22
C ASN A 92 -18.29 2.65 -9.88
N GLY A 93 -18.12 2.63 -11.21
CA GLY A 93 -17.89 1.41 -11.99
C GLY A 93 -16.70 1.60 -12.91
N GLU A 94 -15.85 0.61 -13.00
CA GLU A 94 -14.66 0.63 -13.85
C GLU A 94 -14.38 -0.77 -14.39
N TRP A 95 -14.17 -0.86 -15.69
CA TRP A 95 -13.67 -2.08 -16.33
C TRP A 95 -12.35 -1.76 -17.01
N MET A 96 -11.39 -2.67 -16.97
CA MET A 96 -10.09 -2.53 -17.62
C MET A 96 -9.70 -3.83 -18.28
N SER A 97 -9.21 -3.75 -19.51
CA SER A 97 -8.60 -4.86 -20.22
C SER A 97 -7.32 -4.39 -20.92
N SER A 98 -6.32 -5.26 -20.95
CA SER A 98 -5.08 -5.06 -21.70
C SER A 98 -4.50 -6.42 -22.06
N ASP A 99 -3.94 -6.55 -23.29
CA ASP A 99 -3.18 -7.74 -23.70
C ASP A 99 -1.79 -7.83 -23.06
N GLY A 100 -1.26 -6.69 -22.61
CA GLY A 100 0.01 -6.60 -21.91
C GLY A 100 1.24 -7.02 -22.72
N HIS A 101 1.13 -7.26 -24.02
CA HIS A 101 2.20 -7.77 -24.88
C HIS A 101 3.26 -6.69 -25.19
N TYR A 102 4.07 -6.34 -24.21
CA TYR A 102 5.10 -5.32 -24.39
C TYR A 102 6.44 -5.91 -24.87
N PRO A 103 7.21 -5.14 -25.67
CA PRO A 103 8.55 -5.51 -26.06
C PRO A 103 9.54 -5.35 -24.91
N PHE A 104 10.50 -6.27 -24.81
CA PHE A 104 11.63 -6.19 -23.89
C PHE A 104 12.91 -6.68 -24.54
N THR A 105 14.05 -6.38 -23.90
CA THR A 105 15.35 -6.83 -24.34
C THR A 105 15.85 -7.94 -23.43
N LEU A 106 16.01 -9.15 -23.96
CA LEU A 106 16.62 -10.26 -23.26
C LEU A 106 18.14 -10.21 -23.46
N ARG A 107 18.88 -10.27 -22.38
CA ARG A 107 20.35 -10.37 -22.36
C ARG A 107 20.75 -11.70 -21.75
N TYR A 108 21.58 -12.46 -22.44
CA TYR A 108 22.05 -13.76 -22.02
C TYR A 108 23.49 -13.99 -22.46
N GLY A 109 24.16 -14.98 -21.88
CA GLY A 109 25.61 -15.22 -22.07
C GLY A 109 26.42 -14.81 -20.84
N ASN A 110 27.72 -14.80 -20.99
CA ASN A 110 28.67 -14.34 -19.97
C ASN A 110 29.15 -12.91 -20.28
N ASP A 111 29.85 -12.28 -19.37
CA ASP A 111 30.34 -10.90 -19.50
C ASP A 111 31.26 -10.70 -20.74
N ALA A 112 31.86 -11.77 -21.29
CA ALA A 112 32.72 -11.73 -22.45
C ALA A 112 31.95 -11.88 -23.78
N ASP A 113 30.75 -12.52 -23.75
CA ASP A 113 29.92 -12.76 -24.93
C ASP A 113 28.43 -12.58 -24.58
N VAL A 114 28.01 -11.33 -24.47
CA VAL A 114 26.60 -10.95 -24.19
C VAL A 114 25.81 -10.98 -25.46
N GLN A 115 24.89 -11.93 -25.57
CA GLN A 115 23.90 -11.98 -26.64
C GLN A 115 22.69 -11.12 -26.27
N VAL A 116 22.10 -10.47 -27.26
CA VAL A 116 20.96 -9.57 -27.09
C VAL A 116 19.87 -9.93 -28.10
N SER A 117 18.67 -10.27 -27.61
CA SER A 117 17.49 -10.44 -28.46
C SER A 117 16.37 -9.48 -28.06
N LYS A 118 15.53 -9.09 -29.03
CA LYS A 118 14.31 -8.33 -28.81
C LYS A 118 13.12 -9.28 -28.83
N GLU A 119 12.45 -9.37 -27.70
CA GLU A 119 11.34 -10.30 -27.49
C GLU A 119 10.05 -9.55 -27.14
N LYS A 120 8.91 -10.24 -27.24
CA LYS A 120 7.63 -9.76 -26.72
C LYS A 120 7.21 -10.58 -25.51
N ARG A 121 6.86 -9.91 -24.43
CA ARG A 121 6.30 -10.55 -23.24
C ARG A 121 4.96 -11.19 -23.59
N ARG A 122 4.73 -12.41 -23.13
CA ARG A 122 3.49 -13.18 -23.33
C ARG A 122 2.90 -13.54 -21.99
N ASN A 123 1.61 -13.91 -21.97
CA ASN A 123 0.86 -14.24 -20.79
C ASN A 123 0.91 -13.12 -19.74
N THR A 124 0.67 -11.90 -20.19
CA THR A 124 0.66 -10.66 -19.40
C THR A 124 -0.67 -9.92 -19.53
N ASP A 125 -1.64 -10.58 -20.14
CA ASP A 125 -3.02 -10.09 -20.26
C ASP A 125 -3.64 -9.88 -18.89
N VAL A 126 -4.48 -8.87 -18.79
CA VAL A 126 -5.21 -8.54 -17.56
C VAL A 126 -6.60 -8.03 -17.90
N GLU A 127 -7.58 -8.51 -17.15
CA GLU A 127 -8.93 -8.01 -17.16
C GLU A 127 -9.40 -7.76 -15.72
N ASN A 128 -9.90 -6.56 -15.44
CA ASN A 128 -10.38 -6.17 -14.11
C ASN A 128 -11.76 -5.53 -14.22
N LEU A 129 -12.62 -5.84 -13.26
CA LEU A 129 -13.89 -5.16 -13.04
C LEU A 129 -13.94 -4.66 -11.59
N ARG A 130 -14.33 -3.39 -11.41
CA ARG A 130 -14.55 -2.77 -10.10
C ARG A 130 -15.92 -2.13 -10.06
N ALA A 131 -16.60 -2.28 -8.92
CA ALA A 131 -17.84 -1.58 -8.64
C ALA A 131 -17.85 -1.16 -7.17
N GLU A 132 -18.28 0.05 -6.90
CA GLU A 132 -18.37 0.60 -5.56
C GLU A 132 -19.64 1.43 -5.42
N ILE A 133 -20.36 1.24 -4.32
CA ILE A 133 -21.50 2.08 -3.93
C ILE A 133 -21.25 2.54 -2.51
N SER A 134 -21.40 3.85 -2.27
CA SER A 134 -21.29 4.41 -0.92
C SER A 134 -22.52 5.26 -0.61
N ALA A 135 -23.02 5.14 0.61
CA ALA A 135 -24.07 6.00 1.15
C ALA A 135 -23.50 6.83 2.30
N PHE A 136 -23.86 8.08 2.34
CA PHE A 136 -23.43 9.05 3.34
C PHE A 136 -24.67 9.65 4.00
N ALA A 137 -24.69 9.63 5.33
CA ALA A 137 -25.72 10.28 6.12
C ALA A 137 -25.09 11.29 7.07
N ASN A 138 -25.39 12.56 6.88
CA ASN A 138 -25.11 13.64 7.82
C ASN A 138 -26.40 13.91 8.62
N LEU A 139 -26.61 13.10 9.68
CA LEU A 139 -27.83 13.13 10.48
C LEU A 139 -27.92 14.43 11.29
N SER A 140 -26.77 14.96 11.70
CA SER A 140 -26.55 16.28 12.27
C SER A 140 -25.09 16.71 12.09
N ASP A 141 -24.71 17.94 12.48
CA ASP A 141 -23.32 18.42 12.47
C ASP A 141 -22.40 17.58 13.36
N LYS A 142 -22.96 16.79 14.30
CA LYS A 142 -22.25 15.96 15.25
C LYS A 142 -22.45 14.47 15.03
N GLU A 143 -23.19 14.07 14.01
CA GLU A 143 -23.57 12.68 13.79
C GLU A 143 -23.51 12.31 12.32
N GLN A 144 -22.64 11.36 11.98
CA GLN A 144 -22.37 10.92 10.62
C GLN A 144 -22.40 9.41 10.54
N TRP A 145 -22.96 8.91 9.47
CA TRP A 145 -22.90 7.50 9.11
C TRP A 145 -22.49 7.33 7.66
N ARG A 146 -21.65 6.34 7.40
CA ARG A 146 -21.16 5.98 6.07
C ARG A 146 -21.31 4.48 5.88
N LEU A 147 -21.79 4.08 4.73
CA LEU A 147 -21.89 2.68 4.31
C LEU A 147 -21.20 2.56 2.94
N LYS A 148 -20.42 1.51 2.75
CA LYS A 148 -19.75 1.22 1.49
C LYS A 148 -19.91 -0.25 1.15
N ALA A 149 -20.31 -0.54 -0.09
CA ALA A 149 -20.23 -1.86 -0.71
C ALA A 149 -19.23 -1.79 -1.87
N TYR A 150 -18.40 -2.81 -1.99
CA TYR A 150 -17.33 -2.89 -2.97
C TYR A 150 -17.27 -4.27 -3.59
N TYR A 151 -17.04 -4.32 -4.89
CA TYR A 151 -16.76 -5.53 -5.66
C TYR A 151 -15.54 -5.33 -6.54
N TYR A 152 -14.68 -6.34 -6.59
CA TYR A 152 -13.53 -6.42 -7.48
C TYR A 152 -13.40 -7.83 -8.04
N GLN A 153 -13.11 -7.92 -9.32
CA GLN A 153 -12.74 -9.15 -10.00
C GLN A 153 -11.54 -8.87 -10.90
N SER A 154 -10.60 -9.81 -10.95
CA SER A 154 -9.45 -9.78 -11.84
C SER A 154 -9.18 -11.16 -12.41
N SER A 155 -8.80 -11.21 -13.69
CA SER A 155 -8.18 -12.37 -14.33
C SER A 155 -6.90 -11.90 -15.01
N ARG A 156 -5.78 -12.58 -14.77
CA ARG A 156 -4.49 -12.18 -15.32
C ARG A 156 -3.59 -13.37 -15.61
N GLY A 157 -2.91 -13.31 -16.75
CA GLY A 157 -1.81 -14.19 -17.06
C GLY A 157 -0.62 -13.91 -16.12
N LEU A 158 0.12 -14.94 -15.74
CA LEU A 158 1.34 -14.85 -14.95
C LEU A 158 2.53 -15.26 -15.83
N PRO A 159 3.33 -14.30 -16.30
CA PRO A 159 4.48 -14.61 -17.12
C PRO A 159 5.60 -15.27 -16.30
N ASN A 160 6.28 -16.25 -16.88
CA ASN A 160 7.46 -16.85 -16.27
C ASN A 160 8.66 -15.88 -16.24
N ALA A 161 9.68 -16.23 -15.45
CA ALA A 161 10.99 -15.61 -15.54
C ALA A 161 11.55 -15.75 -16.97
N THR A 162 12.12 -14.67 -17.51
CA THR A 162 12.74 -14.68 -18.85
C THR A 162 14.10 -15.37 -18.78
N THR A 163 14.13 -16.65 -19.08
CA THR A 163 15.35 -17.45 -19.21
C THR A 163 15.46 -17.99 -20.64
N LEU A 164 16.65 -18.40 -21.07
CA LEU A 164 16.96 -18.75 -22.46
C LEU A 164 16.05 -19.82 -23.08
N TYR A 165 15.45 -20.67 -22.25
CA TYR A 165 14.68 -21.84 -22.69
C TYR A 165 13.22 -21.85 -22.20
N TYR A 166 12.77 -20.74 -21.57
CA TYR A 166 11.45 -20.69 -20.93
C TYR A 166 10.78 -19.35 -21.16
N ASP A 167 10.28 -19.12 -22.36
CA ASP A 167 9.63 -17.88 -22.77
C ASP A 167 8.10 -17.91 -22.66
N PHE A 168 7.50 -19.09 -22.40
CA PHE A 168 6.07 -19.29 -22.42
C PHE A 168 5.53 -19.86 -21.11
N SER A 169 4.54 -19.17 -20.54
CA SER A 169 3.76 -19.61 -19.38
C SER A 169 2.28 -19.64 -19.75
N ARG A 170 1.54 -20.61 -19.20
CA ARG A 170 0.07 -20.67 -19.24
C ARG A 170 -0.55 -20.46 -17.86
N GLN A 171 0.25 -20.00 -16.91
CA GLN A 171 -0.20 -19.72 -15.55
C GLN A 171 -1.21 -18.58 -15.56
N ASN A 172 -2.28 -18.73 -14.78
CA ASN A 172 -3.32 -17.73 -14.64
C ASN A 172 -3.67 -17.53 -13.15
N LEU A 173 -3.98 -16.30 -12.79
CA LEU A 173 -4.45 -15.92 -11.46
C LEU A 173 -5.77 -15.19 -11.57
N ARG A 174 -6.79 -15.70 -10.89
CA ARG A 174 -8.11 -15.07 -10.78
C ARG A 174 -8.35 -14.65 -9.34
N ASP A 175 -8.73 -13.39 -9.15
CA ASP A 175 -9.09 -12.84 -7.85
C ASP A 175 -10.52 -12.32 -7.88
N LYS A 176 -11.27 -12.53 -6.79
CA LYS A 176 -12.52 -11.83 -6.52
C LYS A 176 -12.50 -11.31 -5.09
N ASN A 177 -12.99 -10.11 -4.88
CA ASN A 177 -13.09 -9.53 -3.56
C ASN A 177 -14.38 -8.73 -3.43
N THR A 178 -15.12 -8.97 -2.36
CA THR A 178 -16.33 -8.23 -2.02
C THR A 178 -16.26 -7.82 -0.57
N PHE A 179 -16.59 -6.59 -0.26
CA PHE A 179 -16.78 -6.19 1.12
C PHE A 179 -17.95 -5.21 1.31
N ILE A 180 -18.53 -5.26 2.48
CA ILE A 180 -19.47 -4.27 3.00
C ILE A 180 -18.86 -3.70 4.27
N GLN A 181 -18.78 -2.37 4.35
CA GLN A 181 -18.21 -1.64 5.46
C GLN A 181 -19.16 -0.55 5.91
N SER A 182 -19.38 -0.46 7.21
CA SER A 182 -20.17 0.59 7.85
C SER A 182 -19.31 1.33 8.86
N GLN A 183 -19.45 2.64 8.94
CA GLN A 183 -18.81 3.49 9.93
C GLN A 183 -19.83 4.50 10.47
N TYR A 184 -19.93 4.57 11.78
CA TYR A 184 -20.76 5.54 12.48
C TYR A 184 -19.92 6.34 13.45
N LYS A 185 -20.10 7.66 13.46
CA LYS A 185 -19.40 8.60 14.36
C LYS A 185 -20.41 9.55 14.97
N LYS A 186 -20.34 9.77 16.29
CA LYS A 186 -21.19 10.71 17.03
C LYS A 186 -20.41 11.46 18.09
N GLU A 187 -20.59 12.77 18.11
CA GLU A 187 -20.17 13.64 19.21
C GLU A 187 -21.35 13.83 20.18
N PHE A 188 -21.35 13.10 21.29
CA PHE A 188 -22.38 13.22 22.32
C PHE A 188 -22.31 14.56 23.07
N SER A 189 -21.09 15.05 23.23
CA SER A 189 -20.81 16.36 23.86
C SER A 189 -19.45 16.88 23.41
N ARG A 190 -19.06 18.08 23.81
CA ARG A 190 -17.70 18.61 23.60
C ARG A 190 -16.62 17.70 24.18
N LYS A 191 -16.94 16.90 25.21
CA LYS A 191 -16.01 15.99 25.88
C LYS A 191 -16.00 14.58 25.30
N TRP A 192 -17.13 14.05 24.82
CA TRP A 192 -17.29 12.68 24.41
C TRP A 192 -17.54 12.54 22.91
N VAL A 193 -16.68 11.78 22.24
CA VAL A 193 -16.84 11.35 20.85
C VAL A 193 -16.75 9.84 20.77
N PHE A 194 -17.65 9.23 20.02
CA PHE A 194 -17.70 7.80 19.80
C PHE A 194 -17.67 7.50 18.32
N GLN A 195 -16.99 6.41 17.95
CA GLN A 195 -16.95 5.88 16.59
C GLN A 195 -17.02 4.36 16.65
N THR A 196 -17.82 3.78 15.78
CA THR A 196 -17.83 2.33 15.54
C THR A 196 -17.69 2.04 14.06
N SER A 197 -17.07 0.90 13.74
CA SER A 197 -16.91 0.43 12.35
C SER A 197 -17.14 -1.07 12.32
N ALA A 198 -17.90 -1.51 11.33
CA ALA A 198 -18.12 -2.93 11.05
C ALA A 198 -17.73 -3.21 9.59
N LYS A 199 -17.14 -4.37 9.34
CA LYS A 199 -16.80 -4.83 7.99
C LYS A 199 -16.99 -6.33 7.86
N TRP A 200 -17.62 -6.73 6.79
CA TRP A 200 -17.53 -8.09 6.27
C TRP A 200 -16.77 -8.07 4.95
N ASN A 201 -15.81 -8.98 4.79
CA ASN A 201 -15.03 -9.13 3.56
C ASN A 201 -15.00 -10.59 3.15
N TRP A 202 -15.22 -10.85 1.89
CA TRP A 202 -15.04 -12.15 1.25
C TRP A 202 -14.03 -12.01 0.10
N SER A 203 -13.11 -12.96 -0.01
CA SER A 203 -12.13 -13.02 -1.09
C SER A 203 -12.04 -14.44 -1.63
N TYR A 204 -11.84 -14.53 -2.93
CA TYR A 204 -11.55 -15.73 -3.67
C TYR A 204 -10.29 -15.53 -4.48
N GLN A 205 -9.39 -16.49 -4.46
CA GLN A 205 -8.21 -16.53 -5.30
C GLN A 205 -8.09 -17.92 -5.93
N ASN A 206 -7.88 -17.98 -7.23
CA ASN A 206 -7.63 -19.21 -7.95
C ASN A 206 -6.34 -19.08 -8.76
N TYR A 207 -5.40 -19.97 -8.51
CA TYR A 207 -4.15 -20.10 -9.24
C TYR A 207 -4.20 -21.36 -10.09
N GLN A 208 -3.96 -21.21 -11.39
CA GLN A 208 -3.91 -22.30 -12.36
C GLN A 208 -2.52 -22.34 -13.01
N ASP A 209 -1.94 -23.53 -13.07
CA ASP A 209 -0.72 -23.84 -13.80
C ASP A 209 -0.90 -25.17 -14.54
N PRO A 210 -1.32 -25.15 -15.81
CA PRO A 210 -1.50 -26.38 -16.59
C PRO A 210 -0.22 -27.16 -16.85
N ASP A 211 0.94 -26.49 -16.75
CA ASP A 211 2.25 -27.06 -17.04
C ASP A 211 2.98 -27.57 -15.79
N ALA A 212 2.37 -27.42 -14.60
CA ALA A 212 2.95 -27.92 -13.37
C ALA A 212 3.06 -29.45 -13.37
N LEU A 213 4.25 -29.97 -13.06
CA LEU A 213 4.51 -31.40 -12.95
C LEU A 213 3.92 -31.96 -11.65
N THR A 214 2.67 -32.38 -11.70
CA THR A 214 1.96 -33.02 -10.60
C THR A 214 1.45 -34.40 -11.02
N SER A 215 1.10 -35.25 -10.05
CA SER A 215 0.57 -36.61 -10.31
C SER A 215 -0.74 -36.61 -11.09
N VAL A 216 -1.48 -35.51 -11.07
CA VAL A 216 -2.78 -35.36 -11.76
C VAL A 216 -2.70 -34.49 -13.02
N GLY A 217 -1.50 -34.00 -13.36
CA GLY A 217 -1.28 -33.08 -14.49
C GLY A 217 -1.81 -31.67 -14.19
N GLY A 218 -0.89 -30.69 -14.10
CA GLY A 218 -1.23 -29.30 -13.78
C GLY A 218 -1.56 -29.04 -12.30
N THR A 219 -1.83 -27.77 -12.00
CA THR A 219 -2.27 -27.28 -10.68
C THR A 219 -3.48 -26.38 -10.86
N ASP A 220 -4.50 -26.53 -10.02
CA ASP A 220 -5.69 -25.67 -9.95
C ASP A 220 -6.08 -25.50 -8.48
N ASN A 221 -5.50 -24.48 -7.85
CA ASN A 221 -5.66 -24.21 -6.41
C ASN A 221 -6.60 -23.03 -6.21
N SER A 222 -7.67 -23.24 -5.45
CA SER A 222 -8.64 -22.21 -5.08
C SER A 222 -8.64 -21.98 -3.59
N TYR A 223 -8.57 -20.73 -3.19
CA TYR A 223 -8.59 -20.27 -1.80
C TYR A 223 -9.78 -19.35 -1.56
N TYR A 224 -10.47 -19.55 -0.44
CA TYR A 224 -11.63 -18.77 -0.01
C TYR A 224 -11.34 -18.19 1.36
N GLN A 225 -11.42 -16.87 1.51
CA GLN A 225 -11.18 -16.19 2.77
C GLN A 225 -12.39 -15.33 3.15
N GLN A 226 -12.68 -15.26 4.46
CA GLN A 226 -13.64 -14.30 5.02
C GLN A 226 -13.03 -13.58 6.21
N GLU A 227 -13.37 -12.30 6.34
CA GLU A 227 -13.09 -11.47 7.52
C GLU A 227 -14.41 -10.87 8.03
N TYR A 228 -14.69 -11.07 9.31
CA TYR A 228 -15.68 -10.33 10.07
C TYR A 228 -14.94 -9.42 11.02
N TYR A 229 -15.20 -8.14 10.98
CA TYR A 229 -14.51 -7.14 11.78
C TYR A 229 -15.49 -6.17 12.42
N LEU A 230 -15.27 -5.89 13.70
CA LEU A 230 -15.98 -4.89 14.48
C LEU A 230 -14.97 -4.07 15.28
N SER A 231 -15.16 -2.75 15.31
CA SER A 231 -14.36 -1.82 16.08
C SER A 231 -15.24 -0.82 16.80
N ALA A 232 -14.85 -0.47 18.01
CA ALA A 232 -15.44 0.62 18.79
C ALA A 232 -14.30 1.48 19.37
N SER A 233 -14.43 2.80 19.25
CA SER A 233 -13.48 3.77 19.78
C SER A 233 -14.23 4.89 20.50
N ALA A 234 -13.78 5.24 21.70
CA ALA A 234 -14.29 6.36 22.47
C ALA A 234 -13.14 7.33 22.76
N LEU A 235 -13.40 8.62 22.56
CA LEU A 235 -12.50 9.71 22.93
C LEU A 235 -13.12 10.52 24.06
N TYR A 236 -12.34 10.79 25.08
CA TYR A 236 -12.72 11.65 26.21
C TYR A 236 -11.73 12.81 26.35
N ARG A 237 -12.22 14.04 26.24
CA ARG A 237 -11.44 15.27 26.44
C ARG A 237 -11.66 15.72 27.90
N ILE A 238 -10.63 15.54 28.73
CA ILE A 238 -10.68 15.99 30.13
C ILE A 238 -10.59 17.52 30.14
N TRP A 239 -9.58 18.05 29.44
CA TRP A 239 -9.35 19.47 29.24
C TRP A 239 -9.19 19.76 27.75
N ASN A 240 -9.08 21.03 27.37
CA ASN A 240 -8.87 21.41 25.97
C ASN A 240 -7.56 20.87 25.38
N ASN A 241 -6.58 20.64 26.24
CA ASN A 241 -5.23 20.19 25.89
C ASN A 241 -4.96 18.71 26.25
N LEU A 242 -5.83 18.03 26.99
CA LEU A 242 -5.62 16.63 27.39
C LEU A 242 -6.81 15.76 27.01
N SER A 243 -6.53 14.71 26.25
CA SER A 243 -7.53 13.75 25.78
C SER A 243 -7.04 12.32 25.98
N PHE A 244 -7.97 11.42 26.24
CA PHE A 244 -7.74 9.99 26.27
C PHE A 244 -8.66 9.28 25.29
N SER A 245 -8.21 8.15 24.76
CA SER A 245 -9.03 7.27 23.94
C SER A 245 -8.89 5.81 24.38
N LEU A 246 -9.99 5.10 24.28
CA LEU A 246 -10.06 3.66 24.39
C LEU A 246 -10.64 3.11 23.10
N SER A 247 -9.92 2.20 22.47
CA SER A 247 -10.33 1.56 21.22
C SER A 247 -10.24 0.05 21.34
N THR A 248 -11.24 -0.67 20.88
CA THR A 248 -11.25 -2.13 20.89
C THR A 248 -11.73 -2.65 19.54
N ASP A 249 -11.02 -3.66 19.02
CA ASP A 249 -11.30 -4.31 17.74
C ASP A 249 -11.41 -5.81 17.94
N GLY A 250 -12.46 -6.41 17.39
CA GLY A 250 -12.61 -7.86 17.25
C GLY A 250 -12.59 -8.26 15.79
N SER A 251 -11.90 -9.34 15.44
CA SER A 251 -12.01 -9.90 14.09
C SER A 251 -11.95 -11.42 14.09
N ILE A 252 -12.68 -12.01 13.14
CA ILE A 252 -12.65 -13.44 12.83
C ILE A 252 -12.23 -13.56 11.37
N ASN A 253 -11.13 -14.27 11.14
CA ASN A 253 -10.61 -14.55 9.79
C ASN A 253 -10.61 -16.05 9.56
N THR A 254 -11.19 -16.49 8.45
CA THR A 254 -11.23 -17.90 8.04
C THR A 254 -10.60 -18.05 6.67
N MET A 255 -9.95 -19.17 6.41
CA MET A 255 -9.50 -19.56 5.08
C MET A 255 -9.86 -21.04 4.81
N ASN A 256 -10.28 -21.32 3.59
CA ASN A 256 -10.51 -22.65 3.08
C ASN A 256 -9.90 -22.78 1.68
N ALA A 257 -9.64 -24.01 1.22
CA ALA A 257 -9.11 -24.30 -0.10
C ALA A 257 -9.68 -25.61 -0.64
N ASN A 258 -9.57 -25.81 -1.96
CA ASN A 258 -9.93 -27.07 -2.63
C ASN A 258 -8.84 -28.14 -2.52
N LEU A 259 -7.80 -27.91 -1.73
CA LEU A 259 -6.70 -28.83 -1.50
C LEU A 259 -7.11 -29.98 -0.59
N GLN A 260 -6.63 -31.19 -0.91
CA GLN A 260 -6.86 -32.37 -0.07
C GLN A 260 -6.28 -32.14 1.34
N ASN A 261 -7.10 -32.38 2.38
CA ASN A 261 -6.72 -32.21 3.78
C ASN A 261 -6.25 -30.80 4.16
N PHE A 262 -6.75 -29.76 3.46
CA PHE A 262 -6.42 -28.39 3.81
C PHE A 262 -6.76 -28.10 5.28
N VAL A 263 -5.86 -27.37 5.95
CA VAL A 263 -5.93 -27.11 7.40
C VAL A 263 -7.18 -26.32 7.81
N SER A 264 -7.75 -25.49 6.91
CA SER A 264 -8.93 -24.64 7.13
C SER A 264 -8.83 -23.83 8.44
N PRO A 265 -7.88 -22.89 8.55
CA PRO A 265 -7.64 -22.14 9.77
C PRO A 265 -8.74 -21.12 10.04
N THR A 266 -8.97 -20.87 11.35
CA THR A 266 -9.80 -19.78 11.85
C THR A 266 -9.01 -19.02 12.90
N ARG A 267 -8.78 -17.71 12.66
CA ARG A 267 -8.06 -16.81 13.56
C ARG A 267 -9.02 -15.83 14.20
N TYR A 268 -9.08 -15.85 15.52
CA TYR A 268 -9.79 -14.87 16.33
C TYR A 268 -8.79 -13.86 16.85
N SER A 269 -9.01 -12.58 16.58
CA SER A 269 -8.12 -11.50 17.02
C SER A 269 -8.90 -10.50 17.86
N TRP A 270 -8.33 -10.15 19.00
CA TRP A 270 -8.85 -9.12 19.88
C TRP A 270 -7.74 -8.12 20.20
N LEU A 271 -7.95 -6.87 19.82
CA LEU A 271 -7.00 -5.77 20.03
C LEU A 271 -7.66 -4.71 20.91
N THR A 272 -6.95 -4.23 21.92
CA THR A 272 -7.42 -3.11 22.75
C THR A 272 -6.30 -2.11 22.93
N ALA A 273 -6.54 -0.87 22.55
CA ALA A 273 -5.59 0.23 22.68
C ALA A 273 -6.14 1.28 23.66
N PHE A 274 -5.32 1.64 24.64
CA PHE A 274 -5.51 2.82 25.45
C PHE A 274 -4.48 3.87 25.04
N ALA A 275 -4.91 5.10 24.77
CA ALA A 275 -4.02 6.17 24.35
C ALA A 275 -4.37 7.50 25.03
N GLY A 276 -3.33 8.28 25.32
CA GLY A 276 -3.44 9.64 25.81
C GLY A 276 -2.72 10.64 24.91
N LYS A 277 -3.25 11.84 24.78
CA LYS A 277 -2.65 12.92 24.02
C LYS A 277 -2.74 14.24 24.79
N TYR A 278 -1.60 14.89 24.93
CA TYR A 278 -1.47 16.25 25.45
C TYR A 278 -0.99 17.17 24.34
N VAL A 279 -1.62 18.30 24.17
CA VAL A 279 -1.29 19.30 23.14
C VAL A 279 -1.28 20.68 23.78
N ASN A 280 -0.19 21.40 23.60
CA ASN A 280 -0.14 22.84 23.83
C ASN A 280 0.61 23.51 22.66
N GLU A 281 0.90 24.82 22.76
CA GLU A 281 1.57 25.57 21.70
C GLU A 281 2.98 25.03 21.36
N TRP A 282 3.68 24.46 22.35
CA TRP A 282 5.08 24.05 22.26
C TRP A 282 5.26 22.53 22.09
N VAL A 283 4.33 21.76 22.61
CA VAL A 283 4.49 20.30 22.75
C VAL A 283 3.22 19.60 22.34
N THR A 284 3.36 18.57 21.51
CA THR A 284 2.39 17.50 21.32
C THR A 284 3.02 16.21 21.82
N LEU A 285 2.43 15.63 22.87
CA LEU A 285 2.82 14.33 23.43
C LEU A 285 1.70 13.36 23.20
N SER A 286 1.98 12.16 22.68
CA SER A 286 1.04 11.06 22.66
C SER A 286 1.71 9.77 23.14
N ALA A 287 0.98 8.99 23.91
CA ALA A 287 1.40 7.69 24.37
C ALA A 287 0.25 6.69 24.23
N SER A 288 0.56 5.46 23.89
CA SER A 288 -0.44 4.39 23.82
C SER A 288 0.14 3.03 24.20
N ALA A 289 -0.73 2.16 24.67
CA ALA A 289 -0.45 0.76 24.91
C ALA A 289 -1.49 -0.09 24.18
N LEU A 290 -1.03 -0.97 23.30
CA LEU A 290 -1.87 -1.91 22.56
C LEU A 290 -1.71 -3.31 23.13
N THR A 291 -2.81 -3.92 23.55
CA THR A 291 -2.87 -5.35 23.85
C THR A 291 -3.41 -6.10 22.64
N THR A 292 -2.70 -7.12 22.20
CA THR A 292 -3.10 -8.04 21.14
C THR A 292 -3.27 -9.43 21.72
N VAL A 293 -4.44 -10.04 21.51
CA VAL A 293 -4.76 -11.42 21.89
C VAL A 293 -5.23 -12.15 20.64
N ILE A 294 -4.55 -13.24 20.31
CA ILE A 294 -4.84 -14.05 19.14
C ILE A 294 -5.07 -15.48 19.58
N ASN A 295 -6.17 -16.07 19.11
CA ASN A 295 -6.44 -17.49 19.21
C ASN A 295 -6.64 -18.06 17.81
N GLU A 296 -5.88 -19.07 17.45
CA GLU A 296 -5.98 -19.72 16.15
C GLU A 296 -6.37 -21.18 16.33
N LYS A 297 -7.34 -21.61 15.51
CA LYS A 297 -7.83 -22.98 15.46
C LYS A 297 -7.72 -23.49 14.02
N ALA A 298 -7.55 -24.76 13.86
CA ALA A 298 -7.57 -25.46 12.58
C ALA A 298 -8.66 -26.53 12.59
N LYS A 299 -9.34 -26.71 11.48
CA LYS A 299 -10.33 -27.80 11.34
C LYS A 299 -9.62 -29.14 11.17
N ASN A 300 -8.54 -29.16 10.39
CA ASN A 300 -7.71 -30.33 10.12
C ASN A 300 -6.26 -30.02 10.50
N GLY A 301 -5.56 -30.95 11.14
CA GLY A 301 -4.15 -30.79 11.51
C GLY A 301 -3.90 -29.79 12.65
N GLY A 302 -2.70 -29.22 12.67
CA GLY A 302 -2.25 -28.26 13.69
C GLY A 302 -2.54 -26.81 13.31
N SER A 303 -2.63 -25.93 14.30
CA SER A 303 -2.70 -24.48 14.13
C SER A 303 -1.41 -23.81 14.62
N ALA A 304 -1.13 -22.57 14.20
CA ALA A 304 0.02 -21.79 14.65
C ALA A 304 -0.04 -21.37 16.13
N GLY A 305 -1.16 -21.68 16.81
CA GLY A 305 -1.30 -21.47 18.25
C GLY A 305 -1.82 -20.09 18.66
N ASN A 306 -1.66 -19.80 19.94
CA ASN A 306 -2.19 -18.60 20.58
C ASN A 306 -1.06 -17.62 20.89
N HIS A 307 -1.31 -16.32 20.72
CA HIS A 307 -0.33 -15.28 20.97
C HIS A 307 -0.94 -14.15 21.80
N ARG A 308 -0.13 -13.60 22.71
CA ARG A 308 -0.46 -12.39 23.47
C ARG A 308 0.73 -11.45 23.46
N LYS A 309 0.49 -10.16 23.20
CA LYS A 309 1.53 -9.14 23.16
C LYS A 309 1.00 -7.82 23.68
N LEU A 310 1.83 -7.12 24.46
CA LEU A 310 1.66 -5.73 24.81
C LEU A 310 2.67 -4.91 23.99
N SER A 311 2.20 -3.93 23.24
CA SER A 311 3.01 -3.08 22.37
C SER A 311 2.85 -1.61 22.79
N PRO A 312 3.83 -1.05 23.52
CA PRO A 312 3.84 0.37 23.89
C PRO A 312 4.32 1.24 22.72
N ASN A 313 3.88 2.50 22.77
CA ASN A 313 4.29 3.51 21.84
C ASN A 313 4.23 4.90 22.49
N VAL A 314 5.23 5.73 22.16
CA VAL A 314 5.31 7.12 22.62
C VAL A 314 5.76 8.00 21.47
N SER A 315 5.14 9.14 21.29
CA SER A 315 5.60 10.15 20.32
C SER A 315 5.56 11.56 20.94
N ILE A 316 6.60 12.34 20.63
CA ILE A 316 6.77 13.70 21.10
C ILE A 316 7.05 14.58 19.88
N SER A 317 6.36 15.70 19.79
CA SER A 317 6.62 16.75 18.80
C SER A 317 6.79 18.09 19.54
N LEU A 318 7.95 18.71 19.37
CA LEU A 318 8.31 19.99 19.99
C LEU A 318 8.29 21.09 18.92
N LYS A 319 7.61 22.20 19.20
CA LYS A 319 7.58 23.41 18.38
C LYS A 319 8.29 24.53 19.15
N PRO A 320 9.62 24.74 18.97
CA PRO A 320 10.39 25.65 19.81
C PRO A 320 10.16 27.14 19.48
N PHE A 321 9.54 27.44 18.36
CA PHE A 321 9.31 28.82 17.91
C PHE A 321 7.81 29.09 17.70
N HIS A 322 7.30 30.14 18.30
CA HIS A 322 5.87 30.47 18.23
C HIS A 322 5.41 30.79 16.80
N ASN A 323 6.21 31.58 16.07
CA ASN A 323 5.88 32.09 14.72
C ASN A 323 6.34 31.18 13.58
N GLU A 324 6.98 30.05 13.87
CA GLU A 324 7.52 29.13 12.87
C GLU A 324 6.94 27.73 13.06
N GLU A 325 6.51 27.09 11.98
CA GLU A 325 6.08 25.70 12.02
C GLU A 325 7.29 24.74 11.88
N LEU A 326 8.32 24.98 12.71
CA LEU A 326 9.45 24.08 12.89
C LEU A 326 9.15 23.14 14.05
N ARG A 327 9.21 21.83 13.78
CA ARG A 327 8.91 20.78 14.76
C ARG A 327 10.04 19.77 14.81
N PHE A 328 10.52 19.49 16.01
CA PHE A 328 11.38 18.34 16.31
C PHE A 328 10.51 17.21 16.77
N ARG A 329 10.66 16.02 16.17
CA ARG A 329 9.82 14.87 16.43
C ARG A 329 10.68 13.71 16.90
N PHE A 330 10.16 12.95 17.84
CA PHE A 330 10.71 11.70 18.31
C PHE A 330 9.57 10.70 18.48
N PHE A 331 9.79 9.44 18.08
CA PHE A 331 8.90 8.36 18.49
C PHE A 331 9.63 7.07 18.79
N TYR A 332 9.05 6.31 19.69
CA TYR A 332 9.34 4.92 20.00
C TYR A 332 8.09 4.08 19.75
N LYS A 333 8.22 2.93 19.07
CA LYS A 333 7.10 2.04 18.80
C LYS A 333 7.53 0.59 18.80
N ASP A 334 6.77 -0.26 19.49
CA ASP A 334 6.87 -1.72 19.44
C ASP A 334 5.76 -2.26 18.52
N ILE A 335 6.13 -3.11 17.56
CA ILE A 335 5.26 -3.68 16.55
C ILE A 335 5.34 -5.20 16.63
N PHE A 336 4.18 -5.83 16.51
CA PHE A 336 4.02 -7.27 16.50
C PHE A 336 3.24 -7.69 15.26
N ARG A 337 3.84 -8.52 14.40
CA ARG A 337 3.24 -9.02 13.17
C ARG A 337 3.11 -10.54 13.22
N LEU A 338 1.89 -11.03 13.07
CA LEU A 338 1.62 -12.46 12.89
C LEU A 338 1.99 -12.91 11.47
N PRO A 339 2.43 -14.17 11.29
CA PRO A 339 2.47 -14.79 9.97
C PRO A 339 1.10 -14.73 9.30
N SER A 340 1.07 -14.48 8.00
CA SER A 340 -0.15 -14.59 7.20
C SER A 340 -0.58 -16.06 7.04
N PHE A 341 -1.80 -16.31 6.57
CA PHE A 341 -2.23 -17.67 6.31
C PHE A 341 -1.41 -18.32 5.19
N ASN A 342 -0.95 -17.56 4.20
CA ASN A 342 -0.05 -18.08 3.18
C ASN A 342 1.33 -18.43 3.75
N ASP A 343 1.86 -17.61 4.68
CA ASP A 343 3.13 -17.94 5.36
C ASP A 343 3.04 -19.29 6.10
N LEU A 344 1.87 -19.60 6.68
CA LEU A 344 1.66 -20.78 7.51
C LEU A 344 1.17 -22.01 6.72
N TYR A 345 0.24 -21.83 5.80
CA TYR A 345 -0.61 -22.90 5.25
C TYR A 345 -0.63 -23.00 3.72
N TYR A 346 0.17 -22.17 3.01
CA TYR A 346 0.22 -22.27 1.55
C TYR A 346 0.80 -23.62 1.11
N ASP A 347 0.22 -24.23 0.06
CA ASP A 347 0.63 -25.54 -0.42
C ASP A 347 2.15 -25.57 -0.71
N LYS A 348 2.85 -26.56 -0.13
CA LYS A 348 4.29 -26.83 -0.27
C LYS A 348 5.26 -25.73 0.21
N ALA A 349 4.81 -24.49 0.48
CA ALA A 349 5.66 -23.39 0.88
C ALA A 349 5.42 -22.92 2.32
N GLY A 350 4.22 -23.14 2.86
CA GLY A 350 3.84 -22.72 4.20
C GLY A 350 4.58 -23.45 5.31
N ASN A 351 4.78 -22.76 6.43
CA ASN A 351 5.48 -23.30 7.59
C ASN A 351 4.72 -22.93 8.88
N ILE A 352 4.05 -23.91 9.47
CA ILE A 352 3.25 -23.75 10.69
C ILE A 352 4.09 -23.38 11.94
N ASN A 353 5.39 -23.62 11.90
CA ASN A 353 6.31 -23.35 13.01
C ASN A 353 6.85 -21.92 13.02
N LEU A 354 6.37 -21.05 12.13
CA LEU A 354 6.80 -19.66 12.09
C LEU A 354 6.42 -18.93 13.38
N LYS A 355 7.39 -18.20 13.91
CA LYS A 355 7.21 -17.27 15.02
C LYS A 355 6.70 -15.92 14.50
N PRO A 356 5.89 -15.20 15.28
CA PRO A 356 5.54 -13.83 14.96
C PRO A 356 6.77 -12.92 14.89
N GLU A 357 6.78 -12.03 13.90
CA GLU A 357 7.81 -11.00 13.74
C GLU A 357 7.59 -9.88 14.77
N SER A 358 8.64 -9.44 15.43
CA SER A 358 8.63 -8.29 16.33
C SER A 358 9.59 -7.22 15.83
N ALA A 359 9.16 -5.96 15.85
CA ALA A 359 9.99 -4.83 15.45
C ALA A 359 9.91 -3.71 16.48
N THR A 360 11.08 -3.22 16.91
CA THR A 360 11.20 -2.02 17.74
C THR A 360 11.72 -0.88 16.87
N GLN A 361 10.99 0.23 16.84
CA GLN A 361 11.30 1.39 16.02
C GLN A 361 11.64 2.60 16.88
N TYR A 362 12.72 3.27 16.54
CA TYR A 362 13.14 4.57 17.04
C TYR A 362 13.24 5.54 15.88
N ASN A 363 12.69 6.72 16.02
CA ASN A 363 12.77 7.77 15.01
C ASN A 363 13.01 9.12 15.66
N ILE A 364 13.86 9.94 15.03
CA ILE A 364 14.03 11.34 15.30
C ILE A 364 13.91 12.11 14.00
N GLY A 365 13.12 13.16 14.00
CA GLY A 365 12.85 13.92 12.78
C GLY A 365 12.66 15.41 13.01
N ILE A 366 12.80 16.13 11.92
CA ILE A 366 12.55 17.57 11.84
C ILE A 366 11.53 17.80 10.74
N THR A 367 10.51 18.60 11.00
CA THR A 367 9.55 19.06 10.00
C THR A 367 9.50 20.57 10.03
N TYR A 368 9.58 21.19 8.87
CA TYR A 368 9.35 22.61 8.67
C TYR A 368 8.26 22.81 7.63
N SER A 369 7.31 23.71 7.87
CA SER A 369 6.25 24.04 6.92
C SER A 369 5.92 25.54 7.05
N LYS A 370 5.88 26.26 5.94
CA LYS A 370 5.59 27.69 5.94
C LYS A 370 4.98 28.15 4.62
N ALA A 371 4.02 29.07 4.70
CA ALA A 371 3.69 30.01 3.63
C ALA A 371 4.60 31.20 3.77
N ILE A 372 5.51 31.42 2.82
CA ILE A 372 6.54 32.49 2.94
C ILE A 372 5.99 33.83 2.46
N ASN A 373 5.47 33.86 1.23
CA ASN A 373 4.86 35.02 0.59
C ASN A 373 4.00 34.56 -0.60
N ASP A 374 3.44 35.50 -1.36
CA ASP A 374 2.60 35.20 -2.52
C ASP A 374 3.36 34.44 -3.63
N PHE A 375 4.67 34.68 -3.78
CA PHE A 375 5.53 33.97 -4.71
C PHE A 375 5.83 32.53 -4.25
N ILE A 376 5.96 32.31 -2.93
CA ILE A 376 6.16 30.99 -2.31
C ILE A 376 5.01 30.73 -1.34
N PRO A 377 3.81 30.36 -1.84
CA PRO A 377 2.63 30.14 -1.00
C PRO A 377 2.74 28.90 -0.13
N TYR A 378 3.64 27.97 -0.46
CA TYR A 378 3.85 26.76 0.34
C TYR A 378 5.26 26.20 0.20
N LEU A 379 5.89 25.96 1.35
CA LEU A 379 7.14 25.22 1.50
C LEU A 379 6.97 24.22 2.64
N SER A 380 7.34 22.97 2.42
CA SER A 380 7.42 21.94 3.48
C SER A 380 8.63 21.07 3.27
N ALA A 381 9.33 20.76 4.35
CA ALA A 381 10.46 19.84 4.36
C ALA A 381 10.41 18.98 5.62
N THR A 382 10.70 17.69 5.46
CA THR A 382 10.77 16.73 6.57
C THR A 382 12.01 15.86 6.38
N VAL A 383 12.76 15.67 7.46
CA VAL A 383 13.89 14.73 7.52
C VAL A 383 13.71 13.87 8.76
N ASP A 384 13.72 12.56 8.58
CA ASP A 384 13.59 11.55 9.62
C ASP A 384 14.78 10.60 9.60
N ALA A 385 15.48 10.44 10.71
CA ALA A 385 16.47 9.40 10.92
C ALA A 385 15.85 8.31 11.80
N TYR A 386 16.05 7.05 11.43
CA TYR A 386 15.42 5.92 12.13
C TYR A 386 16.37 4.75 12.36
N HIS A 387 16.09 4.00 13.42
CA HIS A 387 16.70 2.74 13.74
C HIS A 387 15.64 1.73 14.13
N ASN A 388 15.47 0.68 13.31
CA ASN A 388 14.52 -0.39 13.53
C ASN A 388 15.26 -1.70 13.77
N LYS A 389 14.93 -2.39 14.85
CA LYS A 389 15.42 -3.73 15.17
C LYS A 389 14.30 -4.72 14.96
N VAL A 390 14.48 -5.65 14.03
CA VAL A 390 13.50 -6.68 13.71
C VAL A 390 14.02 -8.03 14.17
N THR A 391 13.19 -8.80 14.87
CA THR A 391 13.47 -10.18 15.29
C THR A 391 12.46 -11.12 14.66
N ASP A 392 12.89 -12.34 14.36
CA ASP A 392 12.09 -13.39 13.74
C ASP A 392 11.43 -12.93 12.42
N LYS A 393 12.16 -12.13 11.60
CA LYS A 393 11.66 -11.62 10.33
C LYS A 393 11.23 -12.76 9.41
N ILE A 394 9.98 -12.70 8.94
CA ILE A 394 9.44 -13.72 8.04
C ILE A 394 9.84 -13.39 6.60
N VAL A 395 10.48 -14.34 5.93
CA VAL A 395 10.91 -14.25 4.54
C VAL A 395 10.66 -15.55 3.78
N ALA A 396 10.45 -15.44 2.47
CA ALA A 396 10.45 -16.57 1.58
C ALA A 396 11.88 -16.84 1.12
N THR A 397 12.35 -18.08 1.25
CA THR A 397 13.67 -18.51 0.77
C THR A 397 13.54 -19.76 -0.10
N PRO A 398 14.34 -19.90 -1.18
CA PRO A 398 14.40 -21.14 -1.92
C PRO A 398 14.96 -22.25 -1.02
N THR A 399 14.41 -23.44 -1.12
CA THR A 399 14.95 -24.64 -0.47
C THR A 399 16.19 -25.16 -1.21
N LYS A 400 16.68 -26.36 -0.86
CA LYS A 400 17.76 -27.03 -1.62
C LYS A 400 17.41 -27.20 -3.10
N ASN A 401 16.11 -27.37 -3.42
CA ASN A 401 15.60 -27.25 -4.77
C ASN A 401 15.21 -25.78 -5.01
N LEU A 402 15.94 -25.06 -5.87
CA LEU A 402 15.75 -23.63 -6.17
C LEU A 402 14.35 -23.27 -6.71
N PHE A 403 13.57 -24.28 -7.14
CA PHE A 403 12.18 -24.10 -7.60
C PHE A 403 11.13 -24.25 -6.47
N ILE A 404 11.56 -24.69 -5.28
CA ILE A 404 10.68 -24.86 -4.11
C ILE A 404 11.07 -23.81 -3.06
N TRP A 405 10.13 -22.95 -2.74
CA TRP A 405 10.29 -21.90 -1.72
C TRP A 405 9.68 -22.36 -0.40
N SER A 406 10.24 -21.92 0.70
CA SER A 406 9.70 -22.13 2.03
C SER A 406 9.71 -20.84 2.82
N MET A 407 8.72 -20.66 3.67
CA MET A 407 8.67 -19.53 4.60
C MET A 407 9.51 -19.84 5.83
N VAL A 408 10.42 -18.94 6.17
CA VAL A 408 11.31 -19.09 7.34
C VAL A 408 11.37 -17.79 8.13
N ASN A 409 11.71 -17.90 9.42
CA ASN A 409 12.12 -16.74 10.19
C ASN A 409 13.62 -16.47 9.97
N LEU A 410 13.97 -15.31 9.42
CA LEU A 410 15.31 -14.76 9.64
C LEU A 410 15.43 -14.30 11.09
N GLY A 411 16.57 -14.58 11.74
CA GLY A 411 16.71 -14.30 13.15
C GLY A 411 16.60 -12.81 13.48
N LYS A 412 17.54 -11.98 13.00
CA LYS A 412 17.59 -10.54 13.34
C LYS A 412 17.96 -9.69 12.14
N VAL A 413 17.28 -8.56 11.98
CA VAL A 413 17.61 -7.54 10.98
C VAL A 413 17.76 -6.18 11.66
N ASP A 414 18.89 -5.51 11.40
CA ASP A 414 19.18 -4.14 11.87
C ASP A 414 18.98 -3.16 10.71
N ILE A 415 18.03 -2.23 10.86
CA ILE A 415 17.67 -1.27 9.82
C ILE A 415 17.96 0.13 10.33
N LYS A 416 18.86 0.85 9.65
CA LYS A 416 19.14 2.26 9.90
C LYS A 416 18.99 3.04 8.63
N GLY A 417 18.36 4.21 8.73
CA GLY A 417 18.12 5.02 7.53
C GLY A 417 17.79 6.45 7.82
N VAL A 418 17.70 7.20 6.73
CA VAL A 418 17.23 8.58 6.68
C VAL A 418 16.23 8.70 5.55
N ASP A 419 15.06 9.25 5.86
CA ASP A 419 14.04 9.64 4.90
C ASP A 419 13.96 11.15 4.86
N ALA A 420 13.94 11.73 3.66
CA ALA A 420 13.75 13.16 3.43
C ALA A 420 12.61 13.37 2.44
N THR A 421 11.73 14.30 2.76
CA THR A 421 10.65 14.75 1.86
C THR A 421 10.67 16.25 1.76
N ALA A 422 10.42 16.79 0.57
CA ALA A 422 10.27 18.22 0.36
C ALA A 422 9.12 18.49 -0.61
N SER A 423 8.40 19.58 -0.37
CA SER A 423 7.35 20.10 -1.25
C SER A 423 7.43 21.60 -1.30
N LEU A 424 7.37 22.16 -2.50
CA LEU A 424 7.45 23.58 -2.77
C LEU A 424 6.38 23.95 -3.80
N SER A 425 5.59 24.98 -3.52
CA SER A 425 4.71 25.62 -4.49
C SER A 425 5.24 27.02 -4.77
N LEU A 426 5.37 27.35 -6.04
CA LEU A 426 5.74 28.68 -6.53
C LEU A 426 4.59 29.26 -7.33
N GLN A 427 4.33 30.54 -7.18
CA GLN A 427 3.35 31.29 -7.97
C GLN A 427 4.01 32.52 -8.60
N PRO A 428 4.80 32.30 -9.70
CA PRO A 428 5.52 33.40 -10.35
C PRO A 428 4.58 34.46 -10.97
N LEU A 429 3.39 34.04 -11.38
CA LEU A 429 2.34 34.87 -11.97
C LEU A 429 0.97 34.41 -11.43
N ASP A 430 -0.04 35.27 -11.44
CA ASP A 430 -1.40 34.98 -10.94
C ASP A 430 -2.02 33.72 -11.55
N LYS A 431 -1.64 33.37 -12.77
CA LYS A 431 -2.18 32.22 -13.54
C LYS A 431 -1.16 31.12 -13.80
N LEU A 432 -0.01 31.16 -13.14
CA LEU A 432 1.04 30.17 -13.26
C LEU A 432 1.44 29.66 -11.88
N ARG A 433 1.19 28.36 -11.62
CA ARG A 433 1.66 27.69 -10.41
C ARG A 433 2.62 26.56 -10.79
N ILE A 434 3.72 26.47 -10.06
CA ILE A 434 4.71 25.42 -10.19
C ILE A 434 4.77 24.67 -8.86
N ASN A 435 4.47 23.37 -8.90
CA ASN A 435 4.51 22.48 -7.74
C ASN A 435 5.67 21.50 -7.89
N LEU A 436 6.57 21.50 -6.92
CA LEU A 436 7.70 20.58 -6.86
C LEU A 436 7.55 19.71 -5.61
N SER A 437 7.73 18.41 -5.75
CA SER A 437 7.82 17.50 -4.60
C SER A 437 8.86 16.43 -4.83
N GLY A 438 9.50 15.97 -3.74
CA GLY A 438 10.51 14.94 -3.83
C GLY A 438 10.63 14.16 -2.52
N ASN A 439 11.03 12.90 -2.67
CA ASN A 439 11.32 11.98 -1.58
C ASN A 439 12.67 11.34 -1.83
N TYR A 440 13.45 11.18 -0.77
CA TYR A 440 14.74 10.48 -0.77
C TYR A 440 14.82 9.58 0.44
N THR A 441 15.23 8.33 0.23
CA THR A 441 15.47 7.36 1.27
C THR A 441 16.87 6.79 1.14
N TYR A 442 17.65 6.85 2.22
CA TYR A 442 18.85 6.06 2.40
C TYR A 442 18.62 5.07 3.52
N GLN A 443 18.80 3.76 3.26
CA GLN A 443 18.59 2.74 4.27
C GLN A 443 19.61 1.60 4.17
N ARG A 444 20.11 1.20 5.33
CA ARG A 444 20.89 -0.03 5.52
C ARG A 444 20.05 -1.01 6.31
N ALA A 445 19.58 -2.07 5.64
CA ALA A 445 18.81 -3.15 6.24
C ALA A 445 19.66 -4.42 6.22
N LEU A 446 20.34 -4.72 7.33
CA LEU A 446 21.39 -5.73 7.41
C LEU A 446 20.92 -6.95 8.18
N ASP A 447 21.21 -8.14 7.65
CA ASP A 447 21.09 -9.38 8.41
C ASP A 447 22.17 -9.42 9.52
N VAL A 448 21.73 -9.54 10.76
CA VAL A 448 22.59 -9.64 11.95
C VAL A 448 22.27 -10.88 12.79
N THR A 449 21.73 -11.91 12.12
CA THR A 449 21.25 -13.14 12.75
C THR A 449 22.35 -13.91 13.45
N ASN A 450 23.43 -14.21 12.73
CA ASN A 450 24.53 -15.03 13.25
C ASN A 450 25.87 -14.52 12.73
N SER A 451 26.77 -14.19 13.64
CA SER A 451 28.11 -13.69 13.31
C SER A 451 29.15 -14.79 13.09
N ASN A 452 28.83 -16.07 13.30
CA ASN A 452 29.77 -17.17 13.08
C ASN A 452 29.97 -17.44 11.58
N PRO A 453 31.14 -17.15 10.99
CA PRO A 453 31.36 -17.29 9.55
C PRO A 453 31.30 -18.74 9.04
N ASN A 454 31.39 -19.71 9.93
CA ASN A 454 31.33 -21.13 9.60
C ASN A 454 29.90 -21.67 9.50
N SER A 455 28.90 -20.89 9.91
CA SER A 455 27.47 -21.26 9.73
C SER A 455 26.95 -20.74 8.39
N PRO A 456 25.91 -21.37 7.79
CA PRO A 456 25.28 -20.87 6.60
C PRO A 456 24.76 -19.43 6.76
N GLU A 457 24.17 -19.11 7.92
CA GLU A 457 23.64 -17.77 8.24
C GLU A 457 24.77 -16.74 8.44
N GLY A 458 25.96 -17.17 8.89
CA GLY A 458 27.13 -16.31 9.08
C GLY A 458 27.70 -15.78 7.76
N LYS A 459 27.49 -16.49 6.65
CA LYS A 459 27.91 -16.07 5.30
C LYS A 459 27.15 -14.83 4.79
N VAL A 460 26.00 -14.51 5.38
CA VAL A 460 25.17 -13.33 5.04
C VAL A 460 25.21 -12.27 6.15
N TYR A 461 26.02 -12.46 7.18
CA TYR A 461 26.14 -11.51 8.30
C TYR A 461 26.58 -10.12 7.82
N LYS A 462 25.81 -9.08 8.21
CA LYS A 462 25.97 -7.69 7.77
C LYS A 462 25.78 -7.48 6.25
N HIS A 463 25.19 -8.44 5.56
CA HIS A 463 24.74 -8.22 4.19
C HIS A 463 23.39 -7.49 4.18
N GLN A 464 23.17 -6.69 3.13
CA GLN A 464 21.86 -6.08 2.86
C GLN A 464 20.85 -7.18 2.55
N ILE A 465 19.67 -7.13 3.14
CA ILE A 465 18.60 -8.10 2.85
C ILE A 465 18.15 -8.02 1.39
N ALA A 466 17.66 -9.14 0.87
CA ALA A 466 17.26 -9.27 -0.54
C ALA A 466 16.23 -8.20 -0.95
N TYR A 467 16.29 -7.78 -2.22
CA TYR A 467 15.39 -6.82 -2.86
C TYR A 467 15.22 -5.47 -2.15
N THR A 468 16.13 -5.10 -1.26
CA THR A 468 16.09 -3.84 -0.53
C THR A 468 17.22 -2.91 -1.01
N PRO A 469 16.93 -1.85 -1.79
CA PRO A 469 17.94 -0.90 -2.22
C PRO A 469 18.43 -0.05 -1.04
N ARG A 470 19.71 0.37 -1.07
CA ARG A 470 20.22 1.33 -0.09
C ARG A 470 19.75 2.75 -0.34
N VAL A 471 19.50 3.08 -1.60
CA VAL A 471 19.05 4.40 -2.00
C VAL A 471 17.81 4.27 -2.87
N SER A 472 16.78 5.03 -2.58
CA SER A 472 15.64 5.26 -3.46
C SER A 472 15.26 6.74 -3.44
N ALA A 473 14.75 7.23 -4.56
CA ALA A 473 14.28 8.60 -4.69
C ALA A 473 13.08 8.66 -5.63
N SER A 474 12.21 9.62 -5.40
CA SER A 474 11.15 9.97 -6.34
C SER A 474 10.93 11.48 -6.34
N GLY A 475 10.42 12.00 -7.43
CA GLY A 475 10.10 13.42 -7.52
C GLY A 475 9.04 13.69 -8.56
N GLN A 476 8.36 14.80 -8.36
CA GLN A 476 7.35 15.31 -9.26
C GLN A 476 7.52 16.82 -9.43
N ALA A 477 7.39 17.29 -10.68
CA ALA A 477 7.29 18.70 -11.03
C ALA A 477 5.99 18.91 -11.80
N GLY A 478 5.13 19.81 -11.34
CA GLY A 478 3.88 20.18 -11.97
C GLY A 478 3.86 21.64 -12.36
N ILE A 479 3.34 21.96 -13.52
CA ILE A 479 3.08 23.32 -14.00
C ILE A 479 1.58 23.41 -14.27
N GLU A 480 0.91 24.30 -13.57
CA GLU A 480 -0.51 24.58 -13.70
C GLU A 480 -0.74 25.92 -14.34
N THR A 481 -1.48 25.92 -15.44
CA THR A 481 -1.92 27.12 -16.13
C THR A 481 -3.40 27.01 -16.52
N PRO A 482 -4.11 28.10 -16.87
CA PRO A 482 -5.49 28.02 -17.35
C PRO A 482 -5.65 27.23 -18.67
N TRP A 483 -4.56 27.02 -19.40
CA TRP A 483 -4.62 26.41 -20.75
C TRP A 483 -4.17 24.95 -20.74
N LEU A 484 -3.19 24.61 -19.90
CA LEU A 484 -2.57 23.30 -19.89
C LEU A 484 -1.88 23.05 -18.56
N ASN A 485 -2.09 21.88 -17.98
CA ASN A 485 -1.35 21.40 -16.84
C ASN A 485 -0.36 20.33 -17.32
N LEU A 486 0.92 20.53 -16.97
CA LEU A 486 1.99 19.60 -17.27
C LEU A 486 2.50 18.98 -15.98
N SER A 487 2.77 17.69 -15.99
CA SER A 487 3.41 17.03 -14.85
C SER A 487 4.52 16.12 -15.35
N TYR A 488 5.67 16.20 -14.71
CA TYR A 488 6.78 15.29 -14.89
C TYR A 488 7.02 14.57 -13.57
N SER A 489 7.27 13.27 -13.63
CA SER A 489 7.62 12.46 -12.48
C SER A 489 8.80 11.54 -12.78
N PHE A 490 9.60 11.26 -11.74
CA PHE A 490 10.65 10.26 -11.82
C PHE A 490 10.65 9.38 -10.57
N LEU A 491 11.11 8.15 -10.75
CA LEU A 491 11.40 7.18 -9.71
C LEU A 491 12.81 6.64 -9.94
N PHE A 492 13.60 6.57 -8.85
CA PHE A 492 14.93 5.96 -8.85
C PHE A 492 14.99 4.87 -7.78
N SER A 493 15.53 3.69 -8.15
CA SER A 493 15.89 2.61 -7.23
C SER A 493 17.35 2.26 -7.43
N GLY A 494 18.12 2.32 -6.35
CA GLY A 494 19.55 1.97 -6.34
C GLY A 494 19.80 0.48 -6.53
N LYS A 495 21.08 0.12 -6.57
CA LYS A 495 21.55 -1.27 -6.62
C LYS A 495 21.00 -2.07 -5.45
N ARG A 496 20.60 -3.32 -5.71
CA ARG A 496 20.06 -4.27 -4.74
C ARG A 496 20.49 -5.69 -5.09
N TYR A 497 20.20 -6.65 -4.23
CA TYR A 497 20.58 -8.05 -4.42
C TYR A 497 19.32 -8.92 -4.42
N MET A 498 19.28 -9.96 -5.26
CA MET A 498 18.17 -10.89 -5.34
C MET A 498 18.17 -11.94 -4.23
N LEU A 499 19.34 -12.20 -3.62
CA LEU A 499 19.53 -13.15 -2.51
C LEU A 499 20.24 -12.46 -1.34
N GLY A 500 20.28 -13.12 -0.18
CA GLY A 500 20.95 -12.62 1.03
C GLY A 500 22.46 -12.42 0.86
N GLN A 501 23.13 -13.17 -0.02
CA GLN A 501 24.53 -12.96 -0.34
C GLN A 501 24.72 -11.76 -1.28
N ASN A 502 25.47 -10.75 -0.83
CA ASN A 502 25.71 -9.52 -1.59
C ASN A 502 26.94 -9.66 -2.52
N ILE A 503 26.89 -10.63 -3.41
CA ILE A 503 27.91 -10.87 -4.46
C ILE A 503 27.46 -10.30 -5.81
N SER A 504 28.41 -10.18 -6.76
CA SER A 504 28.14 -9.65 -8.12
C SER A 504 27.00 -10.36 -8.82
N ASP A 505 26.97 -11.68 -8.77
CA ASP A 505 26.03 -12.54 -9.49
C ASP A 505 24.58 -12.37 -8.99
N ASN A 506 24.41 -11.96 -7.73
CA ASN A 506 23.13 -11.69 -7.11
C ASN A 506 22.68 -10.22 -7.28
N ARG A 507 23.51 -9.36 -7.90
CA ARG A 507 23.23 -7.93 -8.02
C ARG A 507 22.22 -7.64 -9.11
N LEU A 508 21.25 -6.78 -8.77
CA LEU A 508 20.41 -6.06 -9.71
C LEU A 508 20.87 -4.61 -9.79
N ASP A 509 21.02 -4.11 -11.01
CA ASP A 509 21.44 -2.74 -11.25
C ASP A 509 20.37 -1.72 -10.85
N SER A 510 20.83 -0.50 -10.62
CA SER A 510 19.94 0.65 -10.40
C SER A 510 19.15 0.96 -11.66
N TYR A 511 17.94 1.50 -11.48
CA TYR A 511 17.13 2.00 -12.57
C TYR A 511 16.46 3.33 -12.21
N SER A 512 16.08 4.07 -13.24
CA SER A 512 15.19 5.20 -13.13
C SER A 512 14.06 5.08 -14.16
N ASP A 513 12.85 5.41 -13.73
CA ASP A 513 11.66 5.53 -14.56
C ASP A 513 11.21 6.99 -14.58
N HIS A 514 10.89 7.51 -15.75
CA HIS A 514 10.51 8.90 -15.97
C HIS A 514 9.19 8.94 -16.72
N SER A 515 8.27 9.78 -16.30
CA SER A 515 6.97 9.91 -16.96
C SER A 515 6.59 11.38 -17.09
N ILE A 516 5.84 11.69 -18.13
CA ILE A 516 5.28 13.02 -18.38
C ILE A 516 3.79 12.89 -18.67
N SER A 517 3.01 13.85 -18.19
CA SER A 517 1.61 13.97 -18.54
C SER A 517 1.23 15.40 -18.87
N ALA A 518 0.23 15.54 -19.74
CA ALA A 518 -0.37 16.80 -20.14
C ALA A 518 -1.89 16.69 -20.00
N TYR A 519 -2.49 17.57 -19.19
CA TYR A 519 -3.91 17.56 -18.87
C TYR A 519 -4.54 18.92 -19.19
N ARG A 520 -5.76 18.88 -19.79
CA ARG A 520 -6.55 20.07 -20.07
C ARG A 520 -8.05 19.81 -19.89
N ASP A 521 -8.73 20.78 -19.28
CA ASP A 521 -10.20 20.86 -19.22
C ASP A 521 -10.75 21.83 -20.28
N PHE A 522 -11.89 21.46 -20.88
CA PHE A 522 -12.64 22.25 -21.84
C PHE A 522 -14.06 22.43 -21.29
N LYS A 523 -14.44 23.65 -20.96
CA LYS A 523 -15.79 23.96 -20.51
C LYS A 523 -16.70 24.17 -21.71
N ILE A 524 -17.74 23.34 -21.81
CA ILE A 524 -18.73 23.35 -22.89
C ILE A 524 -20.11 23.48 -22.22
N GLN A 525 -20.61 24.70 -22.08
CA GLN A 525 -21.87 25.00 -21.36
C GLN A 525 -21.86 24.43 -19.92
N LYS A 526 -22.72 23.43 -19.62
CA LYS A 526 -22.84 22.78 -18.30
C LYS A 526 -21.90 21.57 -18.14
N VAL A 527 -21.18 21.21 -19.18
CA VAL A 527 -20.32 20.02 -19.23
C VAL A 527 -18.84 20.44 -19.27
N THR A 528 -18.01 19.72 -18.57
CA THR A 528 -16.55 19.84 -18.66
C THR A 528 -16.01 18.58 -19.32
N ALA A 529 -15.43 18.74 -20.53
CA ALA A 529 -14.65 17.70 -21.15
C ALA A 529 -13.19 17.79 -20.71
N SER A 530 -12.50 16.69 -20.52
CA SER A 530 -11.09 16.64 -20.16
C SER A 530 -10.30 15.74 -21.11
N LEU A 531 -9.05 16.10 -21.35
CA LEU A 531 -8.08 15.30 -22.10
C LEU A 531 -6.81 15.17 -21.28
N ASN A 532 -6.34 13.94 -21.06
CA ASN A 532 -5.06 13.64 -20.42
C ASN A 532 -4.22 12.76 -21.34
N LEU A 533 -3.01 13.19 -21.61
CA LEU A 533 -2.00 12.44 -22.39
C LEU A 533 -0.86 12.07 -21.44
N GLU A 534 -0.46 10.81 -21.42
CA GLU A 534 0.61 10.31 -20.57
C GLU A 534 1.64 9.53 -21.39
N VAL A 535 2.91 9.80 -21.16
CA VAL A 535 4.02 8.99 -21.65
C VAL A 535 4.76 8.42 -20.43
N LEU A 536 4.70 7.12 -20.26
CA LEU A 536 5.36 6.39 -19.19
C LEU A 536 6.67 5.79 -19.69
N ASN A 537 7.64 5.62 -18.79
CA ASN A 537 9.00 5.20 -19.12
C ASN A 537 9.55 6.00 -20.32
N LEU A 538 9.53 7.33 -20.19
CA LEU A 538 9.88 8.29 -21.25
C LEU A 538 11.24 7.99 -21.89
N MET A 539 12.20 7.53 -21.10
CA MET A 539 13.56 7.21 -21.55
C MET A 539 13.67 5.82 -22.19
N ASN A 540 12.56 5.07 -22.28
CA ASN A 540 12.50 3.71 -22.79
C ASN A 540 13.56 2.77 -22.18
N ARG A 541 13.74 2.85 -20.85
CA ARG A 541 14.70 2.02 -20.12
C ARG A 541 14.20 0.60 -19.97
N ASN A 542 15.06 -0.38 -20.30
CA ASN A 542 14.84 -1.76 -19.92
C ASN A 542 15.37 -1.95 -18.50
N TYR A 543 14.52 -2.34 -17.57
CA TYR A 543 14.88 -2.61 -16.18
C TYR A 543 14.03 -3.73 -15.59
N GLU A 544 14.50 -4.28 -14.50
CA GLU A 544 13.84 -5.35 -13.75
C GLU A 544 13.65 -4.92 -12.30
N ILE A 545 12.48 -5.11 -11.74
CA ILE A 545 12.24 -4.98 -10.30
C ILE A 545 12.61 -6.29 -9.61
N VAL A 546 12.16 -7.39 -10.18
CA VAL A 546 12.52 -8.76 -9.80
C VAL A 546 13.38 -9.35 -10.91
N LYS A 547 14.43 -10.06 -10.55
CA LYS A 547 15.37 -10.69 -11.50
C LYS A 547 14.63 -11.55 -12.52
N ASN A 548 14.96 -11.37 -13.80
CA ASN A 548 14.34 -12.05 -14.94
C ASN A 548 12.85 -11.72 -15.17
N PHE A 549 12.36 -10.62 -14.59
CA PHE A 549 11.03 -10.09 -14.86
C PHE A 549 11.15 -8.67 -15.40
N PRO A 550 11.38 -8.52 -16.73
CA PRO A 550 11.55 -7.22 -17.37
C PRO A 550 10.26 -6.39 -17.26
N MET A 551 10.44 -5.11 -16.95
CA MET A 551 9.35 -4.15 -16.90
C MET A 551 9.03 -3.61 -18.30
N PRO A 552 7.78 -3.10 -18.50
CA PRO A 552 7.40 -2.51 -19.79
C PRO A 552 8.29 -1.33 -20.20
N GLY A 553 8.63 -1.26 -21.48
CA GLY A 553 9.28 -0.10 -22.09
C GLY A 553 8.36 1.13 -22.17
N ARG A 554 8.71 2.11 -23.00
CA ARG A 554 7.89 3.32 -23.20
C ARG A 554 6.48 2.97 -23.62
N SER A 555 5.49 3.60 -22.96
CA SER A 555 4.08 3.46 -23.29
C SER A 555 3.36 4.80 -23.30
N VAL A 556 2.30 4.87 -24.07
CA VAL A 556 1.45 6.06 -24.19
C VAL A 556 0.04 5.70 -23.74
N ARG A 557 -0.60 6.63 -23.01
CA ARG A 557 -2.00 6.53 -22.60
C ARG A 557 -2.72 7.83 -22.94
N VAL A 558 -3.97 7.70 -23.31
CA VAL A 558 -4.89 8.80 -23.56
C VAL A 558 -6.13 8.59 -22.72
N THR A 559 -6.52 9.58 -21.95
CA THR A 559 -7.79 9.56 -21.19
C THR A 559 -8.65 10.72 -21.66
N ILE A 560 -9.89 10.42 -22.03
CA ILE A 560 -10.94 11.39 -22.35
C ILE A 560 -11.98 11.30 -21.25
N GLY A 561 -12.32 12.43 -20.64
CA GLY A 561 -13.31 12.51 -19.59
C GLY A 561 -14.40 13.49 -19.93
N VAL A 562 -15.60 13.26 -19.36
CA VAL A 562 -16.75 14.17 -19.43
C VAL A 562 -17.38 14.24 -18.05
N ARG A 563 -17.57 15.46 -17.54
CA ARG A 563 -18.23 15.71 -16.24
C ARG A 563 -19.42 16.66 -16.43
N TYR A 564 -20.54 16.25 -15.85
CA TYR A 564 -21.77 17.05 -15.78
C TYR A 564 -22.11 17.37 -14.33
#